data_59deed18627ad5878bfb01ad8d6c08d3
#
_entry.id   59deed18627ad5878bfb01ad8d6c08d3
#
_cell.length_a   1.000
_cell.length_b   1.000
_cell.length_c   1.000
_cell.angle_alpha   90.00
_cell.angle_beta   90.00
_cell.angle_gamma   90.00
#
_symmetry.space_group_name_H-M   'P 1'
#
loop_
_entity.id
_entity.type
_entity.pdbx_description
1 polymer ?
#
loop_
_entity_poly.entity_id
_entity_poly.type
_entity_poly.pdbx_seq_one_letter_code
_entity_poly.pdbx_strand_id
1 'polypeptide(L)'
;RGGWTGGARPKVHVSTAYVAGRRRDRVREDDLQAGQEFNNAYERTKCHAEQLVRDWSARTGLSATVLRPSIVVGDSRNGRIARFNTLYDILHAFEVVSRRRVKEPIRVAGRTDATFNFIPVDYFSAAAWRIISAERPGTYHVVHPQPATLGRMADIFRRLFDVDVRFVEEDEFQRVAPAPAERLYRNASSIYQPYMSGEPVFDRTRIDEVLAGSDLAPPELDEPFFRTLLAYARSVDWGRSARAARAPASPPSWVTTYFEEFLVTRLHRQLIPDLRGLDATFRIRLRELPHRHWSLAIRQGCLEEISSDGLASQCQFTLDLATFEQIVSGRLSPQKAFFARRADIDGEVEVALKLVFALGMFFRQYPFESRRT
;
A
#
# COMPACT_ATOMS: atom_id res chain seq x y z
N ARG A 1 14.86 -23.55 26.86
CA ARG A 1 14.90 -22.35 27.74
C ARG A 1 16.33 -21.82 27.72
N GLY A 2 16.72 -21.02 26.71
CA GLY A 2 17.95 -20.26 26.68
C GLY A 2 17.67 -18.89 27.31
N GLY A 3 18.12 -18.67 28.53
CA GLY A 3 18.01 -17.38 29.20
C GLY A 3 18.98 -16.40 28.59
N TRP A 4 18.51 -15.25 28.20
CA TRP A 4 19.33 -14.10 27.79
C TRP A 4 20.03 -13.55 29.03
N THR A 5 21.32 -13.78 29.12
CA THR A 5 22.15 -13.21 30.20
C THR A 5 22.48 -11.78 29.82
N GLY A 6 21.91 -10.79 30.51
CA GLY A 6 22.38 -9.43 30.82
C GLY A 6 23.04 -8.53 29.75
N GLY A 7 23.01 -8.84 28.44
CA GLY A 7 23.52 -8.02 27.35
C GLY A 7 22.43 -7.18 26.65
N ALA A 8 22.79 -6.06 26.03
CA ALA A 8 21.89 -5.23 25.26
C ALA A 8 21.15 -6.09 24.20
N ARG A 9 19.82 -6.04 24.19
CA ARG A 9 18.99 -6.83 23.27
C ARG A 9 19.32 -6.45 21.82
N PRO A 10 19.53 -7.45 20.92
CA PRO A 10 19.80 -7.16 19.52
C PRO A 10 18.63 -6.42 18.92
N LYS A 11 18.93 -5.38 18.15
CA LYS A 11 17.92 -4.60 17.44
C LYS A 11 17.58 -5.30 16.14
N VAL A 12 16.29 -5.58 15.91
CA VAL A 12 15.81 -6.13 14.65
C VAL A 12 15.02 -5.04 13.92
N HIS A 13 15.41 -4.76 12.67
CA HIS A 13 14.75 -3.80 11.80
C HIS A 13 14.18 -4.53 10.59
N VAL A 14 12.85 -4.41 10.39
CA VAL A 14 12.21 -4.90 9.16
C VAL A 14 12.19 -3.78 8.14
N SER A 15 13.05 -3.88 7.14
CA SER A 15 13.18 -3.01 5.98
C SER A 15 12.38 -3.58 4.78
N THR A 16 12.91 -3.51 3.59
CA THR A 16 12.40 -4.12 2.36
C THR A 16 13.56 -4.37 1.39
N ALA A 17 13.47 -5.40 0.55
CA ALA A 17 14.43 -5.61 -0.55
C ALA A 17 14.39 -4.44 -1.55
N TYR A 18 13.26 -3.76 -1.65
CA TYR A 18 13.06 -2.63 -2.57
C TYR A 18 13.72 -1.31 -2.15
N VAL A 19 14.54 -1.29 -1.08
CA VAL A 19 15.52 -0.20 -0.87
C VAL A 19 16.52 -0.11 -2.02
N ALA A 20 16.61 -1.16 -2.85
CA ALA A 20 17.36 -1.17 -4.10
C ALA A 20 16.90 -0.12 -5.12
N GLY A 21 15.65 0.36 -5.03
CA GLY A 21 15.08 1.34 -5.94
C GLY A 21 15.05 0.83 -7.39
N ARG A 22 15.48 1.68 -8.34
CA ARG A 22 15.48 1.39 -9.79
C ARG A 22 16.68 0.58 -10.29
N ARG A 23 17.48 0.02 -9.40
CA ARG A 23 18.58 -0.87 -9.80
C ARG A 23 18.06 -2.07 -10.58
N ARG A 24 18.89 -2.59 -11.49
CA ARG A 24 18.61 -3.80 -12.32
C ARG A 24 19.76 -4.81 -12.28
N ASP A 25 20.83 -4.46 -11.63
CA ASP A 25 22.00 -5.30 -11.39
C ASP A 25 21.79 -6.22 -10.17
N ARG A 26 22.82 -6.97 -9.79
CA ARG A 26 22.81 -7.75 -8.56
C ARG A 26 22.95 -6.82 -7.36
N VAL A 27 22.01 -6.85 -6.44
CA VAL A 27 22.00 -6.09 -5.18
C VAL A 27 22.46 -6.98 -4.05
N ARG A 28 23.59 -6.59 -3.42
CA ARG A 28 24.15 -7.32 -2.28
C ARG A 28 23.45 -6.93 -0.98
N GLU A 29 23.51 -7.81 0.00
CA GLU A 29 22.92 -7.57 1.33
C GLU A 29 23.55 -6.36 2.05
N ASP A 30 24.82 -6.02 1.75
CA ASP A 30 25.48 -4.84 2.30
C ASP A 30 25.17 -3.54 1.56
N ASP A 31 24.69 -3.62 0.32
CA ASP A 31 24.35 -2.44 -0.46
C ASP A 31 23.18 -1.69 0.18
N LEU A 32 23.29 -0.38 0.34
CA LEU A 32 22.17 0.46 0.77
C LEU A 32 22.10 1.76 -0.02
N GLN A 33 23.10 2.61 0.08
CA GLN A 33 23.18 3.88 -0.65
C GLN A 33 24.18 3.73 -1.80
N ALA A 34 23.68 3.37 -2.98
CA ALA A 34 24.48 3.22 -4.19
C ALA A 34 24.16 4.30 -5.24
N GLY A 35 23.61 5.45 -4.81
CA GLY A 35 23.17 6.51 -5.72
C GLY A 35 21.91 6.18 -6.51
N GLN A 36 21.15 5.15 -6.10
CA GLN A 36 19.95 4.71 -6.81
C GLN A 36 18.80 5.72 -6.71
N GLU A 37 18.03 5.80 -7.78
CA GLU A 37 16.71 6.42 -7.76
C GLU A 37 15.67 5.47 -7.17
N PHE A 38 14.60 6.03 -6.60
CA PHE A 38 13.50 5.28 -6.00
C PHE A 38 12.23 5.39 -6.85
N ASN A 39 11.47 4.30 -6.93
CA ASN A 39 10.19 4.29 -7.63
C ASN A 39 9.11 5.09 -6.88
N ASN A 40 9.22 5.18 -5.56
CA ASN A 40 8.23 5.84 -4.72
C ASN A 40 8.80 6.28 -3.36
N ALA A 41 7.99 7.05 -2.62
CA ALA A 41 8.37 7.55 -1.30
C ALA A 41 8.56 6.44 -0.26
N TYR A 42 7.87 5.29 -0.41
CA TYR A 42 8.02 4.15 0.49
C TYR A 42 9.44 3.58 0.45
N GLU A 43 9.98 3.30 -0.74
CA GLU A 43 11.34 2.80 -0.91
C GLU A 43 12.36 3.75 -0.32
N ARG A 44 12.23 5.04 -0.62
CA ARG A 44 13.11 6.10 -0.11
C ARG A 44 13.08 6.18 1.41
N THR A 45 11.89 6.18 2.01
CA THR A 45 11.76 6.28 3.47
C THR A 45 12.27 5.03 4.18
N LYS A 46 12.12 3.84 3.58
CA LYS A 46 12.69 2.60 4.12
C LYS A 46 14.22 2.60 4.02
N CYS A 47 14.79 3.09 2.94
CA CYS A 47 16.25 3.25 2.79
C CYS A 47 16.81 4.23 3.84
N HIS A 48 16.17 5.38 4.04
CA HIS A 48 16.55 6.33 5.10
C HIS A 48 16.44 5.72 6.51
N ALA A 49 15.34 4.99 6.80
CA ALA A 49 15.17 4.34 8.10
C ALA A 49 16.27 3.30 8.37
N GLU A 50 16.63 2.53 7.34
CA GLU A 50 17.74 1.57 7.45
C GLU A 50 19.08 2.24 7.66
N GLN A 51 19.34 3.38 6.99
CA GLN A 51 20.56 4.17 7.22
C GLN A 51 20.64 4.64 8.68
N LEU A 52 19.53 5.14 9.24
CA LEU A 52 19.49 5.55 10.66
C LEU A 52 19.80 4.37 11.61
N VAL A 53 19.36 3.16 11.27
CA VAL A 53 19.69 1.96 12.05
C VAL A 53 21.16 1.62 11.96
N ARG A 54 21.77 1.71 10.76
CA ARG A 54 23.22 1.50 10.55
C ARG A 54 24.05 2.54 11.31
N ASP A 55 23.68 3.81 11.22
CA ASP A 55 24.37 4.91 11.92
C ASP A 55 24.27 4.75 13.45
N TRP A 56 23.09 4.32 13.93
CA TRP A 56 22.90 4.00 15.34
C TRP A 56 23.82 2.85 15.79
N SER A 57 23.87 1.77 15.01
CA SER A 57 24.73 0.63 15.28
C SER A 57 26.21 1.02 15.35
N ALA A 58 26.66 1.81 14.37
CA ALA A 58 28.03 2.31 14.31
C ALA A 58 28.40 3.20 15.52
N ARG A 59 27.48 4.10 15.93
CA ARG A 59 27.72 5.02 17.06
C ARG A 59 27.71 4.34 18.42
N THR A 60 26.87 3.33 18.59
CA THR A 60 26.67 2.68 19.89
C THR A 60 27.51 1.43 20.08
N GLY A 61 28.09 0.89 19.01
CA GLY A 61 28.74 -0.42 19.00
C GLY A 61 27.77 -1.61 19.19
N LEU A 62 26.45 -1.34 19.19
CA LEU A 62 25.44 -2.37 19.34
C LEU A 62 25.04 -2.95 17.99
N SER A 63 24.92 -4.26 17.92
CA SER A 63 24.58 -4.97 16.70
C SER A 63 23.12 -4.74 16.28
N ALA A 64 22.86 -4.66 14.98
CA ALA A 64 21.53 -4.67 14.39
C ALA A 64 21.38 -5.79 13.36
N THR A 65 20.20 -6.42 13.34
CA THR A 65 19.80 -7.34 12.28
C THR A 65 18.74 -6.65 11.41
N VAL A 66 19.02 -6.57 10.12
CA VAL A 66 18.10 -5.94 9.14
C VAL A 66 17.52 -7.04 8.26
N LEU A 67 16.20 -7.12 8.23
CA LEU A 67 15.46 -8.05 7.37
C LEU A 67 14.88 -7.28 6.19
N ARG A 68 15.23 -7.66 4.98
CA ARG A 68 14.75 -7.07 3.74
C ARG A 68 13.83 -8.07 3.01
N PRO A 69 12.55 -8.19 3.42
CA PRO A 69 11.62 -9.01 2.66
C PRO A 69 11.35 -8.42 1.28
N SER A 70 11.04 -9.29 0.32
CA SER A 70 10.34 -8.93 -0.90
C SER A 70 8.85 -8.66 -0.60
N ILE A 71 7.96 -8.77 -1.56
CA ILE A 71 6.51 -8.59 -1.33
C ILE A 71 5.99 -9.76 -0.49
N VAL A 72 5.58 -9.45 0.74
CA VAL A 72 4.99 -10.45 1.65
C VAL A 72 3.51 -10.64 1.31
N VAL A 73 3.13 -11.87 1.00
CA VAL A 73 1.76 -12.29 0.69
C VAL A 73 1.20 -13.20 1.78
N GLY A 74 -0.01 -13.73 1.60
CA GLY A 74 -0.68 -14.59 2.57
C GLY A 74 0.07 -15.88 2.91
N ASP A 75 -0.33 -16.50 4.00
CA ASP A 75 0.17 -17.81 4.44
C ASP A 75 0.00 -18.86 3.33
N SER A 76 1.06 -19.59 3.03
CA SER A 76 1.11 -20.52 1.89
C SER A 76 0.10 -21.66 1.99
N ARG A 77 -0.32 -22.03 3.19
CA ARG A 77 -1.20 -23.18 3.48
C ARG A 77 -2.68 -22.82 3.42
N ASN A 78 -3.04 -21.57 3.74
CA ASN A 78 -4.44 -21.15 3.91
C ASN A 78 -4.75 -19.76 3.35
N GLY A 79 -3.79 -19.06 2.78
CA GLY A 79 -3.94 -17.75 2.15
C GLY A 79 -4.14 -16.58 3.10
N ARG A 80 -4.17 -16.81 4.43
CA ARG A 80 -4.48 -15.76 5.43
C ARG A 80 -3.50 -14.61 5.38
N ILE A 81 -4.04 -13.40 5.32
CA ILE A 81 -3.29 -12.15 5.36
C ILE A 81 -4.07 -11.10 6.14
N ALA A 82 -3.34 -10.19 6.80
CA ALA A 82 -3.97 -9.10 7.56
C ALA A 82 -4.40 -7.91 6.70
N ARG A 83 -3.75 -7.70 5.55
CA ARG A 83 -4.01 -6.57 4.64
C ARG A 83 -3.90 -7.01 3.20
N PHE A 84 -4.93 -6.68 2.42
CA PHE A 84 -4.97 -6.91 0.98
C PHE A 84 -4.38 -5.70 0.26
N ASN A 85 -3.14 -5.81 -0.20
CA ASN A 85 -2.42 -4.77 -0.95
C ASN A 85 -1.53 -5.43 -2.01
N THR A 86 -0.88 -4.64 -2.84
CA THR A 86 0.10 -5.06 -3.85
C THR A 86 -0.46 -6.13 -4.80
N LEU A 87 -0.08 -7.40 -4.62
CA LEU A 87 -0.58 -8.52 -5.42
C LEU A 87 -2.11 -8.60 -5.40
N TYR A 88 -2.71 -8.37 -4.25
CA TYR A 88 -4.17 -8.50 -4.08
C TYR A 88 -4.95 -7.42 -4.83
N ASP A 89 -4.40 -6.22 -5.03
CA ASP A 89 -5.01 -5.18 -5.86
C ASP A 89 -5.10 -5.66 -7.31
N ILE A 90 -4.03 -6.31 -7.81
CA ILE A 90 -3.97 -6.91 -9.14
C ILE A 90 -4.94 -8.09 -9.25
N LEU A 91 -4.89 -9.05 -8.32
CA LEU A 91 -5.81 -10.20 -8.31
C LEU A 91 -7.28 -9.77 -8.27
N HIS A 92 -7.60 -8.74 -7.48
CA HIS A 92 -8.95 -8.19 -7.41
C HIS A 92 -9.38 -7.53 -8.73
N ALA A 93 -8.49 -6.81 -9.41
CA ALA A 93 -8.79 -6.23 -10.72
C ALA A 93 -9.10 -7.32 -11.75
N PHE A 94 -8.31 -8.40 -11.80
CA PHE A 94 -8.60 -9.56 -12.64
C PHE A 94 -9.93 -10.23 -12.29
N GLU A 95 -10.25 -10.39 -11.01
CA GLU A 95 -11.54 -10.91 -10.55
C GLU A 95 -12.73 -10.07 -11.05
N VAL A 96 -12.62 -8.73 -10.99
CA VAL A 96 -13.67 -7.83 -11.45
C VAL A 96 -13.82 -7.88 -12.96
N VAL A 97 -12.71 -7.96 -13.71
CA VAL A 97 -12.74 -8.09 -15.17
C VAL A 97 -13.36 -9.43 -15.59
N SER A 98 -12.94 -10.52 -14.96
CA SER A 98 -13.47 -11.87 -15.20
C SER A 98 -15.01 -11.92 -15.02
N ARG A 99 -15.52 -11.34 -13.94
CA ARG A 99 -16.98 -11.28 -13.67
C ARG A 99 -17.76 -10.53 -14.74
N ARG A 100 -17.13 -9.59 -15.45
CA ARG A 100 -17.72 -8.83 -16.56
C ARG A 100 -17.66 -9.57 -17.89
N ARG A 101 -17.05 -10.78 -17.96
CA ARG A 101 -16.89 -11.60 -19.16
C ARG A 101 -16.29 -10.84 -20.34
N VAL A 102 -15.33 -9.99 -20.06
CA VAL A 102 -14.62 -9.21 -21.09
C VAL A 102 -13.74 -10.15 -21.90
N LYS A 103 -13.78 -10.03 -23.21
CA LYS A 103 -13.01 -10.88 -24.15
C LYS A 103 -11.75 -10.23 -24.66
N GLU A 104 -11.67 -8.89 -24.59
CA GLU A 104 -10.47 -8.17 -25.01
C GLU A 104 -9.33 -8.41 -24.03
N PRO A 105 -8.10 -8.70 -24.52
CA PRO A 105 -6.95 -8.88 -23.68
C PRO A 105 -6.60 -7.59 -22.92
N ILE A 106 -6.16 -7.72 -21.66
CA ILE A 106 -5.58 -6.62 -20.91
C ILE A 106 -4.16 -6.39 -21.42
N ARG A 107 -3.87 -5.19 -21.92
CA ARG A 107 -2.51 -4.80 -22.27
C ARG A 107 -1.73 -4.43 -21.01
N VAL A 108 -0.49 -4.91 -20.95
CA VAL A 108 0.45 -4.66 -19.86
C VAL A 108 1.75 -4.17 -20.48
N ALA A 109 2.18 -2.96 -20.13
CA ALA A 109 3.52 -2.51 -20.51
C ALA A 109 4.54 -3.22 -19.62
N GLY A 110 5.33 -4.10 -20.21
CA GLY A 110 6.30 -4.91 -19.48
C GLY A 110 6.85 -6.03 -20.32
N ARG A 111 7.80 -6.76 -19.75
CA ARG A 111 8.47 -7.88 -20.41
C ARG A 111 8.02 -9.19 -19.79
N THR A 112 7.80 -10.20 -20.61
CA THR A 112 7.39 -11.54 -20.14
C THR A 112 8.41 -12.20 -19.23
N ASP A 113 9.70 -11.91 -19.42
CA ASP A 113 10.83 -12.40 -18.62
C ASP A 113 11.13 -11.56 -17.38
N ALA A 114 10.49 -10.40 -17.22
CA ALA A 114 10.61 -9.60 -16.01
C ALA A 114 10.07 -10.38 -14.81
N THR A 115 10.76 -10.27 -13.68
CA THR A 115 10.43 -11.03 -12.46
C THR A 115 9.69 -10.17 -11.44
N PHE A 116 8.91 -10.86 -10.62
CA PHE A 116 8.20 -10.28 -9.48
C PHE A 116 8.37 -11.20 -8.27
N ASN A 117 8.99 -10.69 -7.22
CA ASN A 117 9.38 -11.51 -6.07
C ASN A 117 8.34 -11.44 -4.96
N PHE A 118 7.74 -12.59 -4.65
CA PHE A 118 6.78 -12.77 -3.57
C PHE A 118 7.27 -13.82 -2.59
N ILE A 119 7.00 -13.62 -1.31
CA ILE A 119 7.20 -14.63 -0.27
C ILE A 119 5.96 -14.70 0.62
N PRO A 120 5.53 -15.91 1.03
CA PRO A 120 4.42 -16.02 1.97
C PRO A 120 4.85 -15.62 3.38
N VAL A 121 3.87 -15.12 4.16
CA VAL A 121 4.11 -14.60 5.51
C VAL A 121 4.61 -15.66 6.49
N ASP A 122 4.19 -16.91 6.34
CA ASP A 122 4.66 -18.04 7.15
C ASP A 122 6.14 -18.34 6.88
N TYR A 123 6.57 -18.34 5.62
CA TYR A 123 8.00 -18.45 5.28
C TYR A 123 8.79 -17.25 5.85
N PHE A 124 8.31 -16.02 5.64
CA PHE A 124 8.97 -14.84 6.18
C PHE A 124 9.14 -14.93 7.69
N SER A 125 8.09 -15.33 8.42
CA SER A 125 8.11 -15.43 9.87
C SER A 125 9.09 -16.51 10.37
N ALA A 126 9.11 -17.65 9.70
CA ALA A 126 10.01 -18.74 10.03
C ALA A 126 11.49 -18.40 9.73
N ALA A 127 11.74 -17.78 8.57
CA ALA A 127 13.08 -17.32 8.18
C ALA A 127 13.59 -16.23 9.14
N ALA A 128 12.73 -15.24 9.46
CA ALA A 128 13.06 -14.19 10.42
C ALA A 128 13.43 -14.77 11.80
N TRP A 129 12.64 -15.75 12.26
CA TRP A 129 12.95 -16.43 13.52
C TRP A 129 14.30 -17.14 13.49
N ARG A 130 14.62 -17.86 12.41
CA ARG A 130 15.91 -18.54 12.23
C ARG A 130 17.07 -17.55 12.24
N ILE A 131 16.96 -16.44 11.49
CA ILE A 131 17.99 -15.39 11.41
C ILE A 131 18.23 -14.78 12.80
N ILE A 132 17.15 -14.44 13.52
CA ILE A 132 17.26 -13.85 14.87
C ILE A 132 17.89 -14.85 15.85
N SER A 133 17.48 -16.13 15.79
CA SER A 133 17.98 -17.18 16.67
C SER A 133 19.43 -17.61 16.37
N ALA A 134 19.92 -17.35 15.17
CA ALA A 134 21.31 -17.60 14.81
C ALA A 134 22.29 -16.60 15.46
N GLU A 135 21.76 -15.51 16.04
CA GLU A 135 22.54 -14.44 16.69
C GLU A 135 23.68 -13.88 15.80
N ARG A 136 23.47 -13.90 14.49
CA ARG A 136 24.39 -13.33 13.49
C ARG A 136 23.82 -11.99 13.02
N PRO A 137 24.30 -10.86 13.56
CA PRO A 137 23.85 -9.55 13.08
C PRO A 137 24.29 -9.31 11.64
N GLY A 138 23.49 -8.55 10.91
CA GLY A 138 23.74 -8.23 9.52
C GLY A 138 22.45 -7.92 8.75
N THR A 139 22.57 -7.66 7.47
CA THR A 139 21.43 -7.47 6.57
C THR A 139 21.15 -8.76 5.82
N TYR A 140 19.86 -9.10 5.69
CA TYR A 140 19.40 -10.34 5.07
C TYR A 140 18.31 -10.05 4.05
N HIS A 141 18.48 -10.47 2.81
CA HIS A 141 17.43 -10.46 1.81
C HIS A 141 16.51 -11.69 1.99
N VAL A 142 15.35 -11.47 2.59
CA VAL A 142 14.34 -12.55 2.74
C VAL A 142 13.43 -12.51 1.51
N VAL A 143 13.92 -13.08 0.42
CA VAL A 143 13.28 -13.06 -0.90
C VAL A 143 13.13 -14.48 -1.45
N HIS A 144 12.27 -14.68 -2.43
CA HIS A 144 12.12 -15.96 -3.08
C HIS A 144 13.36 -16.26 -3.96
N PRO A 145 13.97 -17.46 -3.87
CA PRO A 145 15.14 -17.81 -4.68
C PRO A 145 14.84 -17.90 -6.19
N GLN A 146 13.58 -18.18 -6.53
CA GLN A 146 13.07 -18.31 -7.90
C GLN A 146 11.82 -17.44 -8.04
N PRO A 147 11.96 -16.12 -8.30
CA PRO A 147 10.82 -15.24 -8.46
C PRO A 147 9.97 -15.61 -9.68
N ALA A 148 8.68 -15.29 -9.63
CA ALA A 148 7.79 -15.55 -10.76
C ALA A 148 8.06 -14.55 -11.89
N THR A 149 8.11 -15.04 -13.14
CA THR A 149 8.12 -14.14 -14.30
C THR A 149 6.72 -13.62 -14.59
N LEU A 150 6.62 -12.40 -15.17
CA LEU A 150 5.33 -11.83 -15.58
C LEU A 150 4.61 -12.73 -16.60
N GLY A 151 5.33 -13.36 -17.51
CA GLY A 151 4.75 -14.32 -18.46
C GLY A 151 4.11 -15.50 -17.75
N ARG A 152 4.82 -16.14 -16.80
CA ARG A 152 4.27 -17.24 -16.00
C ARG A 152 3.05 -16.80 -15.18
N MET A 153 3.10 -15.62 -14.59
CA MET A 153 1.96 -15.06 -13.85
C MET A 153 0.76 -14.81 -14.76
N ALA A 154 0.97 -14.26 -15.97
CA ALA A 154 -0.10 -14.04 -16.93
C ALA A 154 -0.76 -15.36 -17.34
N ASP A 155 0.01 -16.43 -17.57
CA ASP A 155 -0.52 -17.77 -17.86
C ASP A 155 -1.34 -18.34 -16.69
N ILE A 156 -0.88 -18.17 -15.46
CA ILE A 156 -1.62 -18.59 -14.26
C ILE A 156 -2.91 -17.78 -14.14
N PHE A 157 -2.85 -16.46 -14.32
CA PHE A 157 -4.03 -15.58 -14.20
C PHE A 157 -5.05 -15.84 -15.29
N ARG A 158 -4.61 -16.16 -16.52
CA ARG A 158 -5.50 -16.62 -17.58
C ARG A 158 -6.30 -17.85 -17.15
N ARG A 159 -5.66 -18.85 -16.54
CA ARG A 159 -6.34 -20.05 -16.03
C ARG A 159 -7.26 -19.78 -14.83
N LEU A 160 -6.88 -18.85 -13.94
CA LEU A 160 -7.65 -18.52 -12.74
C LEU A 160 -8.87 -17.64 -13.00
N PHE A 161 -8.78 -16.75 -14.00
CA PHE A 161 -9.77 -15.68 -14.23
C PHE A 161 -10.43 -15.70 -15.61
N ASP A 162 -9.96 -16.54 -16.54
CA ASP A 162 -10.38 -16.51 -17.95
C ASP A 162 -10.20 -15.12 -18.59
N VAL A 163 -9.05 -14.49 -18.34
CA VAL A 163 -8.70 -13.15 -18.83
C VAL A 163 -7.33 -13.22 -19.49
N ASP A 164 -7.28 -12.87 -20.77
CA ASP A 164 -6.02 -12.82 -21.52
C ASP A 164 -5.22 -11.54 -21.19
N VAL A 165 -3.90 -11.71 -21.16
CA VAL A 165 -2.94 -10.62 -20.99
C VAL A 165 -2.05 -10.54 -22.23
N ARG A 166 -1.92 -9.34 -22.77
CA ARG A 166 -1.01 -9.03 -23.87
C ARG A 166 0.08 -8.07 -23.40
N PHE A 167 1.33 -8.51 -23.47
CA PHE A 167 2.47 -7.63 -23.21
C PHE A 167 2.70 -6.73 -24.42
N VAL A 168 2.92 -5.46 -24.17
CA VAL A 168 3.12 -4.40 -25.19
C VAL A 168 4.26 -3.49 -24.77
N GLU A 169 4.88 -2.83 -25.75
CA GLU A 169 5.86 -1.79 -25.49
C GLU A 169 5.21 -0.56 -24.84
N GLU A 170 5.98 0.19 -24.05
CA GLU A 170 5.49 1.37 -23.33
C GLU A 170 4.83 2.39 -24.24
N ASP A 171 5.39 2.62 -25.43
CA ASP A 171 4.85 3.54 -26.43
C ASP A 171 3.45 3.12 -26.95
N GLU A 172 3.24 1.82 -27.18
CA GLU A 172 1.92 1.30 -27.54
C GLU A 172 0.94 1.45 -26.39
N PHE A 173 1.40 1.11 -25.18
CA PHE A 173 0.60 1.22 -23.98
C PHE A 173 0.08 2.65 -23.74
N GLN A 174 0.91 3.65 -23.98
CA GLN A 174 0.54 5.06 -23.77
C GLN A 174 -0.32 5.64 -24.92
N ARG A 175 0.00 5.30 -26.17
CA ARG A 175 -0.70 5.87 -27.34
C ARG A 175 -2.11 5.37 -27.55
N VAL A 176 -2.37 4.09 -27.24
CA VAL A 176 -3.67 3.48 -27.51
C VAL A 176 -4.58 3.63 -26.30
N ALA A 177 -5.73 4.25 -26.46
CA ALA A 177 -6.71 4.41 -25.40
C ALA A 177 -7.08 3.05 -24.76
N PRO A 178 -7.13 2.95 -23.42
CA PRO A 178 -7.46 1.69 -22.75
C PRO A 178 -8.94 1.36 -22.89
N ALA A 179 -9.24 0.08 -23.14
CA ALA A 179 -10.59 -0.46 -23.02
C ALA A 179 -11.11 -0.35 -21.57
N PRO A 180 -12.44 -0.40 -21.34
CA PRO A 180 -13.00 -0.25 -19.99
C PRO A 180 -12.43 -1.23 -18.96
N ALA A 181 -12.19 -2.48 -19.34
CA ALA A 181 -11.57 -3.50 -18.49
C ALA A 181 -10.10 -3.20 -18.19
N GLU A 182 -9.37 -2.78 -19.20
CA GLU A 182 -7.98 -2.39 -19.06
C GLU A 182 -7.82 -1.17 -18.14
N ARG A 183 -8.75 -0.21 -18.15
CA ARG A 183 -8.76 0.93 -17.23
C ARG A 183 -8.83 0.48 -15.76
N LEU A 184 -9.62 -0.55 -15.46
CA LEU A 184 -9.66 -1.12 -14.10
C LEU A 184 -8.31 -1.69 -13.69
N TYR A 185 -7.69 -2.47 -14.58
CA TYR A 185 -6.35 -3.02 -14.35
C TYR A 185 -5.31 -1.89 -14.18
N ARG A 186 -5.29 -0.91 -15.08
CA ARG A 186 -4.34 0.21 -15.04
C ARG A 186 -4.45 0.99 -13.73
N ASN A 187 -5.66 1.26 -13.26
CA ASN A 187 -5.88 1.96 -11.99
C ASN A 187 -5.38 1.15 -10.79
N ALA A 188 -5.62 -0.16 -10.78
CA ALA A 188 -5.16 -1.04 -9.70
C ALA A 188 -3.65 -1.27 -9.72
N SER A 189 -3.02 -1.29 -10.91
CA SER A 189 -1.60 -1.63 -11.11
C SER A 189 -0.69 -0.42 -11.26
N SER A 190 -1.21 0.81 -11.35
CA SER A 190 -0.44 2.01 -11.68
C SER A 190 0.79 2.23 -10.82
N ILE A 191 0.71 1.98 -9.53
CA ILE A 191 1.84 2.10 -8.59
C ILE A 191 2.87 0.97 -8.75
N TYR A 192 2.51 -0.12 -9.43
CA TYR A 192 3.39 -1.27 -9.68
C TYR A 192 4.01 -1.23 -11.08
N GLN A 193 3.58 -0.28 -11.92
CA GLN A 193 4.10 -0.11 -13.28
C GLN A 193 5.64 -0.06 -13.33
N PRO A 194 6.35 0.65 -12.44
CA PRO A 194 7.82 0.67 -12.46
C PRO A 194 8.48 -0.70 -12.28
N TYR A 195 7.78 -1.67 -11.69
CA TYR A 195 8.31 -3.03 -11.46
C TYR A 195 8.00 -3.98 -12.62
N MET A 196 7.13 -3.60 -13.56
CA MET A 196 6.79 -4.44 -14.73
C MET A 196 7.95 -4.58 -15.73
N SER A 197 8.95 -3.72 -15.66
CA SER A 197 10.21 -3.84 -16.41
C SER A 197 11.25 -4.74 -15.73
N GLY A 198 10.90 -5.36 -14.60
CA GLY A 198 11.73 -6.25 -13.80
C GLY A 198 12.24 -5.65 -12.51
N GLU A 199 12.90 -6.47 -11.74
CA GLU A 199 13.53 -6.15 -10.45
C GLU A 199 15.00 -6.60 -10.46
N PRO A 200 15.84 -6.15 -9.52
CA PRO A 200 17.22 -6.61 -9.43
C PRO A 200 17.29 -8.06 -8.96
N VAL A 201 18.42 -8.69 -9.21
CA VAL A 201 18.76 -9.98 -8.61
C VAL A 201 19.21 -9.72 -7.16
N PHE A 202 18.44 -10.14 -6.19
CA PHE A 202 18.80 -10.00 -4.79
C PHE A 202 19.77 -11.09 -4.36
N ASP A 203 20.91 -10.71 -3.78
CA ASP A 203 21.84 -11.62 -3.18
C ASP A 203 21.23 -12.27 -1.92
N ARG A 204 21.39 -13.59 -1.81
CA ARG A 204 20.80 -14.40 -0.73
C ARG A 204 21.85 -15.13 0.10
N THR A 205 23.11 -14.84 -0.10
CA THR A 205 24.21 -15.62 0.48
C THR A 205 24.04 -15.82 2.00
N ARG A 206 23.76 -14.77 2.74
CA ARG A 206 23.63 -14.84 4.20
C ARG A 206 22.40 -15.60 4.68
N ILE A 207 21.25 -15.40 4.03
CA ILE A 207 20.06 -16.16 4.42
C ILE A 207 20.23 -17.62 4.06
N ASP A 208 20.81 -17.95 2.93
CA ASP A 208 21.04 -19.34 2.50
C ASP A 208 22.01 -20.06 3.46
N GLU A 209 23.05 -19.37 3.96
CA GLU A 209 23.92 -19.90 5.02
C GLU A 209 23.16 -20.16 6.35
N VAL A 210 22.26 -19.26 6.76
CA VAL A 210 21.47 -19.43 7.99
C VAL A 210 20.45 -20.55 7.84
N LEU A 211 19.91 -20.75 6.65
CA LEU A 211 18.91 -21.78 6.36
C LEU A 211 19.53 -23.13 5.99
N ALA A 212 20.84 -23.18 5.78
CA ALA A 212 21.54 -24.43 5.44
C ALA A 212 21.25 -25.53 6.47
N GLY A 213 20.95 -26.74 5.97
CA GLY A 213 20.57 -27.88 6.80
C GLY A 213 19.18 -27.82 7.42
N SER A 214 18.34 -26.88 7.01
CA SER A 214 16.92 -26.84 7.37
C SER A 214 16.02 -27.12 6.17
N ASP A 215 14.82 -27.67 6.43
CA ASP A 215 13.79 -27.89 5.39
C ASP A 215 13.00 -26.61 5.05
N LEU A 216 13.46 -25.44 5.54
CA LEU A 216 12.75 -24.20 5.34
C LEU A 216 13.03 -23.61 3.95
N ALA A 217 12.07 -23.79 3.06
CA ALA A 217 12.06 -23.17 1.72
C ALA A 217 10.69 -22.51 1.46
N PRO A 218 10.65 -21.42 0.68
CA PRO A 218 9.37 -20.90 0.24
C PRO A 218 8.74 -21.88 -0.77
N PRO A 219 7.41 -21.98 -0.83
CA PRO A 219 6.71 -22.80 -1.79
C PRO A 219 6.91 -22.27 -3.22
N GLU A 220 6.74 -23.13 -4.20
CA GLU A 220 6.75 -22.72 -5.61
C GLU A 220 5.61 -21.71 -5.87
N LEU A 221 5.92 -20.65 -6.67
CA LEU A 221 4.94 -19.65 -7.07
C LEU A 221 4.16 -20.15 -8.30
N ASP A 222 3.35 -21.19 -8.07
CA ASP A 222 2.56 -21.88 -9.07
C ASP A 222 1.05 -21.56 -8.97
N GLU A 223 0.25 -22.18 -9.83
CA GLU A 223 -1.20 -21.96 -9.81
C GLU A 223 -1.87 -22.39 -8.50
N PRO A 224 -1.58 -23.56 -7.88
CA PRO A 224 -2.06 -23.92 -6.56
C PRO A 224 -1.79 -22.86 -5.49
N PHE A 225 -0.59 -22.28 -5.47
CA PHE A 225 -0.24 -21.22 -4.56
C PHE A 225 -1.16 -19.99 -4.72
N PHE A 226 -1.27 -19.45 -5.95
CA PHE A 226 -2.15 -18.29 -6.20
C PHE A 226 -3.63 -18.62 -5.96
N ARG A 227 -4.07 -19.84 -6.23
CA ARG A 227 -5.42 -20.32 -5.93
C ARG A 227 -5.72 -20.28 -4.44
N THR A 228 -4.76 -20.68 -3.60
CA THR A 228 -4.87 -20.61 -2.13
C THR A 228 -5.05 -19.18 -1.64
N LEU A 229 -4.22 -18.24 -2.13
CA LEU A 229 -4.34 -16.81 -1.80
C LEU A 229 -5.69 -16.25 -2.23
N LEU A 230 -6.12 -16.59 -3.44
CA LEU A 230 -7.39 -16.12 -4.01
C LEU A 230 -8.60 -16.70 -3.27
N ALA A 231 -8.57 -17.98 -2.90
CA ALA A 231 -9.64 -18.62 -2.13
C ALA A 231 -9.87 -17.91 -0.80
N TYR A 232 -8.80 -17.60 -0.06
CA TYR A 232 -8.92 -16.83 1.17
C TYR A 232 -9.43 -15.41 0.92
N ALA A 233 -8.88 -14.70 -0.06
CA ALA A 233 -9.31 -13.35 -0.39
C ALA A 233 -10.82 -13.29 -0.70
N ARG A 234 -11.32 -14.26 -1.47
CA ARG A 234 -12.76 -14.41 -1.78
C ARG A 234 -13.59 -14.74 -0.54
N SER A 235 -13.13 -15.64 0.32
CA SER A 235 -13.87 -16.07 1.52
C SER A 235 -14.11 -14.95 2.53
N VAL A 236 -13.24 -13.93 2.55
CA VAL A 236 -13.36 -12.76 3.42
C VAL A 236 -13.73 -11.48 2.66
N ASP A 237 -14.25 -11.63 1.44
CA ASP A 237 -14.62 -10.52 0.54
C ASP A 237 -13.52 -9.45 0.46
N TRP A 238 -12.26 -9.89 0.22
CA TRP A 238 -11.09 -9.01 0.12
C TRP A 238 -10.90 -8.10 1.35
N GLY A 239 -11.29 -8.58 2.53
CA GLY A 239 -11.27 -7.84 3.79
C GLY A 239 -12.40 -6.81 3.95
N ARG A 240 -13.35 -6.76 3.01
CA ARG A 240 -14.48 -5.81 3.05
C ARG A 240 -15.53 -6.22 4.08
N SER A 241 -15.80 -7.51 4.23
CA SER A 241 -16.80 -8.05 5.15
C SER A 241 -16.45 -7.77 6.62
N ALA A 242 -15.20 -7.86 7.00
CA ALA A 242 -14.76 -7.52 8.35
C ALA A 242 -14.91 -6.03 8.67
N ARG A 243 -14.88 -5.16 7.64
CA ARG A 243 -15.17 -3.72 7.76
C ARG A 243 -16.68 -3.46 7.83
N ALA A 244 -17.49 -4.19 7.04
CA ALA A 244 -18.96 -4.04 7.03
C ALA A 244 -19.60 -4.52 8.35
N ALA A 245 -19.10 -5.60 8.95
CA ALA A 245 -19.57 -6.10 10.25
C ALA A 245 -19.27 -5.16 11.44
N ARG A 246 -18.42 -4.16 11.25
CA ARG A 246 -18.13 -3.10 12.21
C ARG A 246 -18.83 -1.77 11.89
N ALA A 247 -19.59 -1.70 10.80
CA ALA A 247 -20.26 -0.47 10.40
C ALA A 247 -21.43 -0.17 11.35
N PRO A 248 -21.46 1.01 11.99
CA PRO A 248 -22.61 1.40 12.78
C PRO A 248 -23.83 1.64 11.87
N ALA A 249 -25.01 1.25 12.33
CA ALA A 249 -26.27 1.47 11.62
C ALA A 249 -26.60 2.96 11.40
N SER A 250 -26.00 3.84 12.22
CA SER A 250 -26.11 5.29 12.13
C SER A 250 -24.72 5.91 12.32
N PRO A 251 -24.46 7.11 11.76
CA PRO A 251 -23.20 7.80 12.02
C PRO A 251 -23.03 8.01 13.52
N PRO A 252 -21.81 7.82 14.06
CA PRO A 252 -21.51 8.23 15.43
C PRO A 252 -21.87 9.72 15.63
N SER A 253 -22.37 10.08 16.80
CA SER A 253 -22.80 11.45 17.09
C SER A 253 -21.73 12.51 16.78
N TRP A 254 -20.46 12.19 17.00
CA TRP A 254 -19.36 13.08 16.72
C TRP A 254 -19.19 13.40 15.23
N VAL A 255 -19.54 12.47 14.32
CA VAL A 255 -19.50 12.71 12.86
C VAL A 255 -20.56 13.75 12.49
N THR A 256 -21.76 13.59 13.01
CA THR A 256 -22.85 14.56 12.82
C THR A 256 -22.45 15.93 13.39
N THR A 257 -21.96 15.96 14.61
CA THR A 257 -21.45 17.20 15.24
C THR A 257 -20.33 17.85 14.42
N TYR A 258 -19.43 17.06 13.82
CA TYR A 258 -18.37 17.60 12.97
C TYR A 258 -18.92 18.31 11.73
N PHE A 259 -19.83 17.68 10.97
CA PHE A 259 -20.33 18.26 9.72
C PHE A 259 -21.43 19.30 9.94
N GLU A 260 -22.34 19.09 10.91
CA GLU A 260 -23.57 19.87 11.09
C GLU A 260 -23.40 20.97 12.12
N GLU A 261 -22.36 20.94 12.97
CA GLU A 261 -22.10 21.98 13.96
C GLU A 261 -20.72 22.62 13.74
N PHE A 262 -19.63 21.83 13.85
CA PHE A 262 -18.28 22.37 13.83
C PHE A 262 -17.94 23.04 12.48
N LEU A 263 -18.20 22.40 11.35
CA LEU A 263 -17.96 23.00 10.03
C LEU A 263 -18.94 24.13 9.72
N VAL A 264 -20.19 24.05 10.16
CA VAL A 264 -21.21 25.10 9.95
C VAL A 264 -20.79 26.43 10.58
N THR A 265 -20.15 26.40 11.75
CA THR A 265 -19.58 27.61 12.34
C THR A 265 -18.49 28.28 11.52
N ARG A 266 -18.01 27.62 10.47
CA ARG A 266 -16.96 28.08 9.56
C ARG A 266 -17.43 28.38 8.15
N LEU A 267 -18.73 28.27 7.91
CA LEU A 267 -19.33 28.72 6.65
C LEU A 267 -19.07 30.20 6.41
N HIS A 268 -18.81 30.55 5.16
CA HIS A 268 -18.50 31.90 4.69
C HIS A 268 -17.28 32.52 5.37
N ARG A 269 -16.42 31.71 5.97
CA ARG A 269 -15.17 32.15 6.57
C ARG A 269 -14.00 31.58 5.85
N GLN A 270 -12.94 32.35 5.73
CA GLN A 270 -11.69 31.88 5.18
C GLN A 270 -11.11 30.80 6.08
N LEU A 271 -10.92 29.60 5.51
CA LEU A 271 -10.42 28.46 6.28
C LEU A 271 -8.97 28.67 6.73
N ILE A 272 -8.14 29.22 5.86
CA ILE A 272 -6.74 29.56 6.14
C ILE A 272 -6.35 30.79 5.31
N PRO A 273 -5.66 31.79 5.86
CA PRO A 273 -5.30 33.03 5.15
C PRO A 273 -4.56 32.83 3.85
N ASP A 274 -3.67 31.82 3.78
CA ASP A 274 -2.83 31.53 2.61
C ASP A 274 -3.56 30.78 1.49
N LEU A 275 -4.84 30.47 1.64
CA LEU A 275 -5.63 29.68 0.67
C LEU A 275 -6.60 30.53 -0.15
N ARG A 276 -6.41 31.83 -0.26
CA ARG A 276 -7.30 32.74 -1.00
C ARG A 276 -7.55 32.41 -2.47
N GLY A 277 -6.70 31.60 -3.08
CA GLY A 277 -6.86 31.12 -4.47
C GLY A 277 -7.40 29.71 -4.60
N LEU A 278 -7.86 29.06 -3.53
CA LEU A 278 -8.35 27.70 -3.58
C LEU A 278 -9.83 27.66 -3.91
N ASP A 279 -10.15 27.16 -5.12
CA ASP A 279 -11.50 26.81 -5.55
C ASP A 279 -11.57 25.30 -5.74
N ALA A 280 -12.42 24.64 -4.98
CA ALA A 280 -12.57 23.18 -5.05
C ALA A 280 -13.93 22.73 -4.54
N THR A 281 -14.49 21.71 -5.17
CA THR A 281 -15.64 20.98 -4.67
C THR A 281 -15.25 19.51 -4.49
N PHE A 282 -15.39 18.99 -3.30
CA PHE A 282 -14.96 17.63 -2.97
C PHE A 282 -15.96 16.92 -2.09
N ARG A 283 -15.90 15.59 -2.13
CA ARG A 283 -16.77 14.71 -1.36
C ARG A 283 -15.96 13.93 -0.33
N ILE A 284 -16.50 13.77 0.87
CA ILE A 284 -16.00 12.87 1.91
C ILE A 284 -16.97 11.70 2.02
N ARG A 285 -16.44 10.48 1.87
CA ARG A 285 -17.17 9.23 2.05
C ARG A 285 -16.50 8.40 3.12
N LEU A 286 -17.28 8.02 4.14
CA LEU A 286 -16.80 7.13 5.20
C LEU A 286 -17.20 5.69 4.87
N ARG A 287 -16.20 4.77 4.89
CA ARG A 287 -16.40 3.38 4.44
C ARG A 287 -17.45 2.64 5.24
N GLU A 288 -17.59 2.96 6.53
CA GLU A 288 -18.58 2.38 7.42
C GLU A 288 -19.99 2.98 7.25
N LEU A 289 -20.12 4.06 6.48
CA LEU A 289 -21.37 4.75 6.19
C LEU A 289 -21.62 4.81 4.67
N PRO A 290 -21.81 3.67 3.99
CA PRO A 290 -21.80 3.57 2.54
C PRO A 290 -22.93 4.36 1.85
N HIS A 291 -24.02 4.64 2.56
CA HIS A 291 -25.19 5.39 2.06
C HIS A 291 -25.15 6.87 2.41
N ARG A 292 -24.10 7.33 3.11
CA ARG A 292 -23.92 8.75 3.45
C ARG A 292 -22.63 9.29 2.91
N HIS A 293 -22.67 10.53 2.46
CA HIS A 293 -21.52 11.31 2.06
C HIS A 293 -21.77 12.79 2.35
N TRP A 294 -20.69 13.53 2.43
CA TRP A 294 -20.73 14.99 2.60
C TRP A 294 -19.92 15.62 1.48
N SER A 295 -20.55 16.54 0.76
CA SER A 295 -19.91 17.33 -0.28
C SER A 295 -19.66 18.73 0.26
N LEU A 296 -18.45 19.25 0.04
CA LEU A 296 -18.01 20.55 0.50
C LEU A 296 -17.56 21.40 -0.69
N ALA A 297 -17.98 22.65 -0.74
CA ALA A 297 -17.50 23.62 -1.71
C ALA A 297 -16.65 24.69 -1.04
N ILE A 298 -15.42 24.86 -1.54
CA ILE A 298 -14.51 25.94 -1.17
C ILE A 298 -14.43 26.90 -2.36
N ARG A 299 -14.59 28.19 -2.12
CA ARG A 299 -14.43 29.27 -3.09
C ARG A 299 -13.53 30.33 -2.52
N GLN A 300 -12.48 30.69 -3.25
CA GLN A 300 -11.48 31.67 -2.80
C GLN A 300 -10.95 31.40 -1.38
N GLY A 301 -10.81 30.10 -1.03
CA GLY A 301 -10.37 29.67 0.30
C GLY A 301 -11.44 29.74 1.40
N CYS A 302 -12.67 30.12 1.10
CA CYS A 302 -13.81 30.13 2.02
C CYS A 302 -14.64 28.84 1.85
N LEU A 303 -15.08 28.25 2.96
CA LEU A 303 -16.06 27.15 2.93
C LEU A 303 -17.45 27.77 2.68
N GLU A 304 -17.98 27.56 1.48
CA GLU A 304 -19.25 28.16 1.05
C GLU A 304 -20.45 27.24 1.25
N GLU A 305 -20.25 25.93 1.13
CA GLU A 305 -21.36 24.99 1.20
C GLU A 305 -20.93 23.64 1.76
N ILE A 306 -21.85 23.05 2.53
CA ILE A 306 -21.78 21.65 3.01
C ILE A 306 -23.12 21.01 2.66
N SER A 307 -23.10 19.92 1.89
CA SER A 307 -24.31 19.23 1.44
C SER A 307 -24.19 17.73 1.60
N SER A 308 -25.28 17.08 2.02
CA SER A 308 -25.44 15.62 1.97
C SER A 308 -26.06 15.13 0.66
N ASP A 309 -26.62 16.02 -0.16
CA ASP A 309 -27.52 15.72 -1.28
C ASP A 309 -26.92 15.93 -2.69
N GLY A 310 -25.58 15.89 -2.81
CA GLY A 310 -25.02 15.65 -4.13
C GLY A 310 -24.57 16.87 -4.93
N LEU A 311 -23.75 17.74 -4.37
CA LEU A 311 -22.91 18.64 -5.17
C LEU A 311 -22.02 17.84 -6.13
N ALA A 312 -21.94 18.32 -7.38
CA ALA A 312 -20.96 17.81 -8.33
C ALA A 312 -19.55 18.03 -7.74
N SER A 313 -18.81 16.98 -7.48
CA SER A 313 -17.50 17.05 -6.83
C SER A 313 -16.39 16.73 -7.83
N GLN A 314 -15.33 17.53 -7.83
CA GLN A 314 -14.13 17.33 -8.64
C GLN A 314 -13.31 16.12 -8.16
N CYS A 315 -13.31 15.87 -6.86
CA CYS A 315 -12.68 14.69 -6.29
C CYS A 315 -13.44 14.17 -5.07
N GLN A 316 -13.16 12.92 -4.70
CA GLN A 316 -13.74 12.23 -3.56
C GLN A 316 -12.65 11.62 -2.69
N PHE A 317 -12.74 11.81 -1.40
CA PHE A 317 -11.94 11.15 -0.39
C PHE A 317 -12.74 10.03 0.26
N THR A 318 -12.22 8.80 0.20
CA THR A 318 -12.83 7.62 0.83
C THR A 318 -11.92 7.09 1.92
N LEU A 319 -12.36 7.07 3.17
CA LEU A 319 -11.57 6.67 4.33
C LEU A 319 -12.46 6.01 5.40
N ASP A 320 -11.83 5.33 6.38
CA ASP A 320 -12.55 4.76 7.52
C ASP A 320 -12.76 5.79 8.63
N LEU A 321 -13.75 5.53 9.51
CA LEU A 321 -14.11 6.40 10.64
C LEU A 321 -12.91 6.70 11.56
N ALA A 322 -12.10 5.69 11.86
CA ALA A 322 -10.95 5.87 12.76
C ALA A 322 -9.86 6.76 12.13
N THR A 323 -9.66 6.64 10.81
CA THR A 323 -8.75 7.51 10.07
C THR A 323 -9.30 8.94 10.01
N PHE A 324 -10.60 9.09 9.75
CA PHE A 324 -11.25 10.38 9.71
C PHE A 324 -11.15 11.10 11.07
N GLU A 325 -11.43 10.41 12.17
CA GLU A 325 -11.28 10.96 13.54
C GLU A 325 -9.84 11.46 13.79
N GLN A 326 -8.82 10.68 13.41
CA GLN A 326 -7.43 11.10 13.57
C GLN A 326 -7.07 12.31 12.72
N ILE A 327 -7.65 12.43 11.52
CA ILE A 327 -7.42 13.56 10.62
C ILE A 327 -8.07 14.82 11.18
N VAL A 328 -9.37 14.79 11.51
CA VAL A 328 -10.09 15.98 11.96
C VAL A 328 -9.63 16.47 13.33
N SER A 329 -9.09 15.56 14.17
CA SER A 329 -8.45 15.90 15.44
C SER A 329 -7.00 16.40 15.31
N GLY A 330 -6.45 16.50 14.09
CA GLY A 330 -5.07 16.94 13.86
C GLY A 330 -3.99 15.91 14.24
N ARG A 331 -4.36 14.72 14.75
CA ARG A 331 -3.42 13.66 15.16
C ARG A 331 -2.77 12.93 13.97
N LEU A 332 -3.42 12.97 12.81
CA LEU A 332 -2.91 12.41 11.55
C LEU A 332 -3.09 13.43 10.43
N SER A 333 -2.02 13.78 9.73
CA SER A 333 -2.17 14.64 8.56
C SER A 333 -2.84 13.89 7.40
N PRO A 334 -3.71 14.57 6.60
CA PRO A 334 -4.32 13.97 5.40
C PRO A 334 -3.29 13.39 4.44
N GLN A 335 -2.12 14.05 4.29
CA GLN A 335 -1.02 13.56 3.46
C GLN A 335 -0.51 12.19 3.94
N LYS A 336 -0.25 12.06 5.26
CA LYS A 336 0.19 10.79 5.85
C LYS A 336 -0.88 9.70 5.70
N ALA A 337 -2.16 10.04 5.85
CA ALA A 337 -3.26 9.10 5.65
C ALA A 337 -3.30 8.59 4.20
N PHE A 338 -3.14 9.49 3.22
CA PHE A 338 -3.10 9.13 1.80
C PHE A 338 -1.89 8.24 1.48
N PHE A 339 -0.68 8.66 1.83
CA PHE A 339 0.53 7.86 1.57
C PHE A 339 0.56 6.53 2.33
N ALA A 340 -0.10 6.45 3.48
CA ALA A 340 -0.29 5.19 4.22
C ALA A 340 -1.48 4.35 3.71
N ARG A 341 -2.11 4.73 2.59
CA ARG A 341 -3.29 4.07 1.99
C ARG A 341 -4.47 3.90 2.97
N ARG A 342 -4.60 4.81 3.89
CA ARG A 342 -5.73 4.87 4.82
C ARG A 342 -6.89 5.70 4.25
N ALA A 343 -6.60 6.53 3.25
CA ALA A 343 -7.57 7.29 2.47
C ALA A 343 -7.32 7.07 0.98
N ASP A 344 -8.39 6.82 0.22
CA ASP A 344 -8.38 6.74 -1.24
C ASP A 344 -8.86 8.07 -1.82
N ILE A 345 -8.35 8.42 -2.99
CA ILE A 345 -8.73 9.61 -3.73
C ILE A 345 -9.22 9.19 -5.11
N ASP A 346 -10.43 9.63 -5.47
CA ASP A 346 -11.03 9.46 -6.79
C ASP A 346 -11.29 10.83 -7.42
N GLY A 347 -11.13 10.97 -8.75
CA GLY A 347 -11.37 12.22 -9.49
C GLY A 347 -10.11 13.01 -9.82
N GLU A 348 -10.18 14.34 -9.83
CA GLU A 348 -9.09 15.23 -10.23
C GLU A 348 -7.95 15.24 -9.20
N VAL A 349 -6.87 14.52 -9.50
CA VAL A 349 -5.72 14.31 -8.59
C VAL A 349 -5.05 15.62 -8.19
N GLU A 350 -4.92 16.58 -9.10
CA GLU A 350 -4.28 17.86 -8.82
C GLU A 350 -5.08 18.67 -7.77
N VAL A 351 -6.40 18.73 -7.94
CA VAL A 351 -7.31 19.37 -6.98
C VAL A 351 -7.24 18.66 -5.63
N ALA A 352 -7.28 17.33 -5.65
CA ALA A 352 -7.20 16.52 -4.44
C ALA A 352 -5.90 16.73 -3.67
N LEU A 353 -4.75 16.83 -4.33
CA LEU A 353 -3.47 17.10 -3.66
C LEU A 353 -3.40 18.49 -3.04
N LYS A 354 -3.93 19.51 -3.73
CA LYS A 354 -4.08 20.87 -3.16
C LYS A 354 -4.96 20.85 -1.91
N LEU A 355 -6.10 20.14 -1.96
CA LEU A 355 -7.00 19.97 -0.82
C LEU A 355 -6.35 19.22 0.35
N VAL A 356 -5.65 18.13 0.08
CA VAL A 356 -4.94 17.35 1.11
C VAL A 356 -3.94 18.22 1.88
N PHE A 357 -3.23 19.11 1.17
CA PHE A 357 -2.31 20.06 1.79
C PHE A 357 -3.06 21.12 2.61
N ALA A 358 -4.08 21.72 2.02
CA ALA A 358 -4.91 22.76 2.64
C ALA A 358 -5.62 22.25 3.90
N LEU A 359 -6.27 21.10 3.82
CA LEU A 359 -6.94 20.45 4.95
C LEU A 359 -5.94 20.05 6.05
N GLY A 360 -4.72 19.67 5.68
CA GLY A 360 -3.66 19.39 6.66
C GLY A 360 -3.24 20.62 7.48
N MET A 361 -3.25 21.81 6.90
CA MET A 361 -3.05 23.07 7.63
C MET A 361 -4.27 23.41 8.48
N PHE A 362 -5.47 23.27 7.92
CA PHE A 362 -6.72 23.55 8.61
C PHE A 362 -6.87 22.71 9.88
N PHE A 363 -6.69 21.39 9.83
CA PHE A 363 -6.84 20.52 11.00
C PHE A 363 -5.77 20.72 12.07
N ARG A 364 -4.60 21.22 11.71
CA ARG A 364 -3.58 21.62 12.69
C ARG A 364 -3.96 22.89 13.44
N GLN A 365 -4.57 23.83 12.73
CA GLN A 365 -4.98 25.12 13.31
C GLN A 365 -6.29 25.02 14.08
N TYR A 366 -7.21 24.18 13.62
CA TYR A 366 -8.54 23.99 14.16
C TYR A 366 -8.84 22.50 14.38
N PRO A 367 -8.18 21.84 15.33
CA PRO A 367 -8.46 20.43 15.62
C PRO A 367 -9.87 20.28 16.20
N PHE A 368 -10.57 19.25 15.74
CA PHE A 368 -11.88 18.88 16.28
C PHE A 368 -11.69 17.80 17.35
N GLU A 369 -12.06 18.10 18.57
CA GLU A 369 -12.06 17.14 19.67
C GLU A 369 -13.46 16.53 19.82
N SER A 370 -13.60 15.26 19.47
CA SER A 370 -14.82 14.52 19.78
C SER A 370 -14.91 14.33 21.29
N ARG A 371 -15.82 15.05 21.96
CA ARG A 371 -16.16 14.72 23.34
C ARG A 371 -16.76 13.32 23.35
N ARG A 372 -16.02 12.35 23.87
CA ARG A 372 -16.57 11.04 24.21
C ARG A 372 -17.53 11.25 25.38
N THR A 373 -18.84 11.31 25.11
CA THR A 373 -19.88 11.11 26.13
C THR A 373 -20.05 9.59 26.34
#